data_e87f1206113fd0b64968e1c8dfc283c6
#
_entry.id   e87f1206113fd0b64968e1c8dfc283c6
#
_cell.length_a   1.000
_cell.length_b   1.000
_cell.length_c   1.000
_cell.angle_alpha   90.00
_cell.angle_beta   90.00
_cell.angle_gamma   90.00
#
_symmetry.space_group_name_H-M   'P 1'
#
loop_
_entity.id
_entity.type
_entity.pdbx_description
1 polymer ?
#
loop_
_entity_poly.entity_id
_entity_poly.type
_entity_poly.pdbx_seq_one_letter_code
_entity_poly.pdbx_strand_id
1 'polypeptide(L)'
;MLQALGRAALGTGFTFLMTTLGAALVFFFSGAPQPRSQKAMLGFAAGVMTAASVWSLLLPAIERAETLGLPAWLPAAGGMLLGASFLAALDEVLSHLRGMEQRRETLLMTAITLHNIPEGMAVGLAFALAADGAGLAGAAALALGIGVQNFPEGAAVSLPLAPRGRGRAFAAGVLSGAVEPLFGVAVVALAASAQVLMPWLLSAAAGAMLYVTVEELVPQAHSRAGTFAFVTGFLIMMVLDVALG
;
A
#
# COMPACT_ATOMS: atom_id res chain seq x y z
N MET A 1 14.16 13.84 -13.43
CA MET A 1 12.70 13.98 -13.18
C MET A 1 11.86 13.09 -14.10
N LEU A 2 11.89 13.23 -15.43
CA LEU A 2 11.08 12.41 -16.35
C LEU A 2 11.32 10.90 -16.20
N GLN A 3 12.57 10.45 -16.01
CA GLN A 3 12.88 9.03 -15.77
C GLN A 3 12.29 8.52 -14.45
N ALA A 4 12.39 9.30 -13.36
CA ALA A 4 11.81 8.94 -12.07
C ALA A 4 10.29 8.81 -12.17
N LEU A 5 9.63 9.78 -12.80
CA LEU A 5 8.18 9.73 -13.04
C LEU A 5 7.78 8.53 -13.91
N GLY A 6 8.55 8.25 -14.98
CA GLY A 6 8.30 7.09 -15.85
C GLY A 6 8.43 5.76 -15.10
N ARG A 7 9.48 5.59 -14.28
CA ARG A 7 9.68 4.40 -13.46
C ARG A 7 8.61 4.25 -12.38
N ALA A 8 8.27 5.35 -11.68
CA ALA A 8 7.18 5.36 -10.71
C ALA A 8 5.85 4.95 -11.36
N ALA A 9 5.52 5.51 -12.52
CA ALA A 9 4.31 5.15 -13.27
C ALA A 9 4.30 3.67 -13.70
N LEU A 10 5.45 3.09 -14.08
CA LEU A 10 5.55 1.67 -14.39
C LEU A 10 5.37 0.79 -13.15
N GLY A 11 6.04 1.12 -12.04
CA GLY A 11 5.94 0.37 -10.79
C GLY A 11 4.53 0.41 -10.21
N THR A 12 3.94 1.60 -10.09
CA THR A 12 2.57 1.76 -9.58
C THR A 12 1.51 1.27 -10.59
N GLY A 13 1.81 1.33 -11.88
CA GLY A 13 0.98 0.71 -12.92
C GLY A 13 0.94 -0.81 -12.80
N PHE A 14 2.05 -1.44 -12.41
CA PHE A 14 2.11 -2.87 -12.15
C PHE A 14 1.28 -3.24 -10.90
N THR A 15 1.41 -2.51 -9.79
CA THR A 15 0.64 -2.79 -8.57
C THR A 15 -0.86 -2.58 -8.80
N PHE A 16 -1.25 -1.51 -9.49
CA PHE A 16 -2.62 -1.27 -9.95
C PHE A 16 -3.15 -2.39 -10.87
N LEU A 17 -2.31 -2.91 -11.78
CA LEU A 17 -2.69 -4.04 -12.63
C LEU A 17 -3.01 -5.28 -11.79
N MET A 18 -2.24 -5.55 -10.75
CA MET A 18 -2.47 -6.68 -9.86
C MET A 18 -3.78 -6.54 -9.09
N THR A 19 -4.10 -5.34 -8.56
CA THR A 19 -5.42 -5.03 -7.96
C THR A 19 -6.55 -5.26 -8.98
N THR A 20 -6.36 -4.80 -10.21
CA THR A 20 -7.33 -4.97 -11.31
C THR A 20 -7.55 -6.45 -11.66
N LEU A 21 -6.47 -7.25 -11.74
CA LEU A 21 -6.55 -8.69 -11.99
C LEU A 21 -7.26 -9.42 -10.86
N GLY A 22 -6.97 -9.04 -9.60
CA GLY A 22 -7.71 -9.53 -8.44
C GLY A 22 -9.21 -9.22 -8.52
N ALA A 23 -9.55 -7.98 -8.85
CA ALA A 23 -10.93 -7.56 -9.04
C ALA A 23 -11.64 -8.33 -10.17
N ALA A 24 -10.92 -8.71 -11.22
CA ALA A 24 -11.46 -9.48 -12.35
C ALA A 24 -11.90 -10.89 -11.95
N LEU A 25 -11.47 -11.43 -10.80
CA LEU A 25 -11.95 -12.72 -10.29
C LEU A 25 -13.47 -12.77 -10.12
N VAL A 26 -14.14 -11.62 -9.97
CA VAL A 26 -15.60 -11.55 -9.89
C VAL A 26 -16.32 -12.08 -11.14
N PHE A 27 -15.65 -12.13 -12.28
CA PHE A 27 -16.24 -12.71 -13.50
C PHE A 27 -16.21 -14.24 -13.50
N PHE A 28 -15.29 -14.85 -12.75
CA PHE A 28 -15.08 -16.30 -12.70
C PHE A 28 -15.68 -16.94 -11.46
N PHE A 29 -15.74 -16.20 -10.35
CA PHE A 29 -16.23 -16.70 -9.07
C PHE A 29 -17.48 -15.93 -8.63
N SER A 30 -18.37 -16.62 -7.89
CA SER A 30 -19.56 -16.02 -7.31
C SER A 30 -19.49 -16.11 -5.80
N GLY A 31 -19.52 -14.95 -5.13
CA GLY A 31 -19.54 -14.85 -3.67
C GLY A 31 -18.17 -14.54 -3.05
N ALA A 32 -18.20 -14.11 -1.80
CA ALA A 32 -17.02 -13.78 -1.03
C ALA A 32 -16.13 -15.03 -0.81
N PRO A 33 -14.79 -14.85 -0.71
CA PRO A 33 -13.89 -15.93 -0.31
C PRO A 33 -14.33 -16.57 1.01
N GLN A 34 -13.97 -17.84 1.21
CA GLN A 34 -14.20 -18.50 2.51
C GLN A 34 -13.53 -17.68 3.63
N PRO A 35 -14.17 -17.53 4.80
CA PRO A 35 -13.64 -16.69 5.89
C PRO A 35 -12.19 -17.01 6.28
N ARG A 36 -11.80 -18.30 6.21
CA ARG A 36 -10.44 -18.73 6.52
C ARG A 36 -9.42 -18.27 5.49
N SER A 37 -9.73 -18.37 4.19
CA SER A 37 -8.85 -17.90 3.11
C SER A 37 -8.76 -16.38 3.11
N GLN A 38 -9.88 -15.69 3.31
CA GLN A 38 -9.88 -14.22 3.43
C GLN A 38 -8.96 -13.74 4.57
N LYS A 39 -9.06 -14.35 5.77
CA LYS A 39 -8.20 -14.01 6.90
C LYS A 39 -6.72 -14.30 6.63
N ALA A 40 -6.41 -15.38 5.90
CA ALA A 40 -5.04 -15.67 5.51
C ALA A 40 -4.51 -14.64 4.49
N MET A 41 -5.32 -14.24 3.50
CA MET A 41 -4.94 -13.22 2.51
C MET A 41 -4.67 -11.87 3.17
N LEU A 42 -5.55 -11.42 4.07
CA LEU A 42 -5.37 -10.18 4.84
C LEU A 42 -4.16 -10.24 5.77
N GLY A 43 -3.93 -11.40 6.41
CA GLY A 43 -2.74 -11.59 7.22
C GLY A 43 -1.46 -11.52 6.41
N PHE A 44 -1.43 -12.15 5.24
CA PHE A 44 -0.29 -12.08 4.33
C PHE A 44 0.00 -10.64 3.90
N ALA A 45 -1.02 -9.90 3.47
CA ALA A 45 -0.90 -8.49 3.11
C ALA A 45 -0.36 -7.64 4.27
N ALA A 46 -0.93 -7.79 5.47
CA ALA A 46 -0.46 -7.09 6.67
C ALA A 46 1.02 -7.38 6.97
N GLY A 47 1.47 -8.62 6.77
CA GLY A 47 2.87 -9.01 6.95
C GLY A 47 3.79 -8.32 5.93
N VAL A 48 3.45 -8.36 4.65
CA VAL A 48 4.18 -7.69 3.57
C VAL A 48 4.29 -6.19 3.84
N MET A 49 3.17 -5.53 4.13
CA MET A 49 3.13 -4.09 4.41
C MET A 49 3.97 -3.71 5.64
N THR A 50 3.94 -4.51 6.70
CA THR A 50 4.77 -4.25 7.89
C THR A 50 6.26 -4.33 7.56
N ALA A 51 6.71 -5.33 6.81
CA ALA A 51 8.10 -5.44 6.39
C ALA A 51 8.50 -4.29 5.45
N ALA A 52 7.70 -4.01 4.42
CA ALA A 52 7.95 -2.91 3.48
C ALA A 52 8.03 -1.55 4.18
N SER A 53 7.18 -1.29 5.18
CA SER A 53 7.23 -0.05 5.97
C SER A 53 8.59 0.16 6.63
N VAL A 54 9.26 -0.91 7.06
CA VAL A 54 10.56 -0.83 7.72
C VAL A 54 11.69 -0.79 6.70
N TRP A 55 11.82 -1.83 5.88
CA TRP A 55 12.99 -2.00 5.01
C TRP A 55 12.95 -1.14 3.75
N SER A 56 11.80 -1.04 3.08
CA SER A 56 11.70 -0.31 1.82
C SER A 56 11.45 1.20 2.00
N LEU A 57 10.97 1.64 3.17
CA LEU A 57 10.62 3.04 3.39
C LEU A 57 11.39 3.70 4.53
N LEU A 58 11.30 3.16 5.75
CA LEU A 58 11.86 3.82 6.94
C LEU A 58 13.38 3.79 6.94
N LEU A 59 14.02 2.67 6.61
CA LEU A 59 15.48 2.58 6.51
C LEU A 59 16.03 3.52 5.43
N PRO A 60 15.53 3.52 4.17
CA PRO A 60 15.95 4.50 3.16
C PRO A 60 15.69 5.96 3.56
N ALA A 61 14.63 6.23 4.32
CA ALA A 61 14.37 7.57 4.84
C ALA A 61 15.44 8.02 5.83
N ILE A 62 15.86 7.13 6.74
CA ILE A 62 16.93 7.37 7.71
C ILE A 62 18.25 7.64 6.97
N GLU A 63 18.66 6.76 6.06
CA GLU A 63 19.89 6.90 5.27
C GLU A 63 19.87 8.18 4.44
N ARG A 64 18.75 8.52 3.84
CA ARG A 64 18.61 9.77 3.07
C ARG A 64 18.71 10.99 3.96
N ALA A 65 18.15 10.96 5.16
CA ALA A 65 18.29 12.06 6.12
C ALA A 65 19.75 12.28 6.54
N GLU A 66 20.49 11.19 6.81
CA GLU A 66 21.92 11.24 7.14
C GLU A 66 22.75 11.85 6.00
N THR A 67 22.50 11.45 4.74
CA THR A 67 23.19 12.01 3.58
C THR A 67 22.93 13.51 3.38
N LEU A 68 21.79 14.01 3.88
CA LEU A 68 21.43 15.43 3.86
C LEU A 68 21.94 16.19 5.11
N GLY A 69 22.64 15.53 6.03
CA GLY A 69 23.13 16.12 7.29
C GLY A 69 22.00 16.45 8.28
N LEU A 70 20.82 15.84 8.14
CA LEU A 70 19.71 16.00 9.06
C LEU A 70 19.83 15.02 10.24
N PRO A 71 19.33 15.38 11.44
CA PRO A 71 19.14 14.40 12.51
C PRO A 71 18.16 13.32 12.05
N ALA A 72 18.65 12.12 11.73
CA ALA A 72 17.85 11.09 11.02
C ALA A 72 16.55 10.70 11.75
N TRP A 73 16.57 10.69 13.08
CA TRP A 73 15.39 10.41 13.90
C TRP A 73 14.25 11.41 13.70
N LEU A 74 14.58 12.68 13.33
CA LEU A 74 13.58 13.73 13.21
C LEU A 74 12.62 13.51 12.03
N PRO A 75 13.07 13.34 10.76
CA PRO A 75 12.18 12.99 9.66
C PRO A 75 11.61 11.57 9.83
N ALA A 76 12.34 10.63 10.43
CA ALA A 76 11.85 9.28 10.66
C ALA A 76 10.62 9.27 11.59
N ALA A 77 10.76 9.78 12.80
CA ALA A 77 9.65 9.81 13.78
C ALA A 77 8.57 10.83 13.38
N GLY A 78 8.98 12.04 12.97
CA GLY A 78 8.05 13.10 12.59
C GLY A 78 7.25 12.74 11.33
N GLY A 79 7.90 12.18 10.32
CA GLY A 79 7.23 11.72 9.11
C GLY A 79 6.22 10.60 9.39
N MET A 80 6.63 9.57 10.15
CA MET A 80 5.72 8.48 10.54
C MET A 80 4.49 9.00 11.27
N LEU A 81 4.68 9.91 12.24
CA LEU A 81 3.56 10.51 12.97
C LEU A 81 2.64 11.31 12.06
N LEU A 82 3.21 12.09 11.14
CA LEU A 82 2.43 12.86 10.15
C LEU A 82 1.62 11.94 9.23
N GLY A 83 2.21 10.88 8.71
CA GLY A 83 1.53 9.93 7.83
C GLY A 83 0.40 9.18 8.53
N ALA A 84 0.66 8.67 9.73
CA ALA A 84 -0.37 8.01 10.54
C ALA A 84 -1.50 8.97 10.90
N SER A 85 -1.17 10.20 11.32
CA SER A 85 -2.17 11.23 11.67
C SER A 85 -2.98 11.68 10.45
N PHE A 86 -2.34 11.78 9.30
CA PHE A 86 -3.02 12.11 8.03
C PHE A 86 -4.08 11.07 7.68
N LEU A 87 -3.74 9.78 7.74
CA LEU A 87 -4.69 8.71 7.46
C LEU A 87 -5.78 8.61 8.52
N ALA A 88 -5.44 8.76 9.80
CA ALA A 88 -6.43 8.80 10.88
C ALA A 88 -7.45 9.92 10.66
N ALA A 89 -6.98 11.12 10.32
CA ALA A 89 -7.85 12.27 10.03
C ALA A 89 -8.70 12.04 8.77
N LEU A 90 -8.12 11.44 7.72
CA LEU A 90 -8.83 11.15 6.48
C LEU A 90 -9.92 10.10 6.71
N ASP A 91 -9.65 9.06 7.48
CA ASP A 91 -10.63 8.04 7.86
C ASP A 91 -11.78 8.66 8.68
N GLU A 92 -11.48 9.49 9.66
CA GLU A 92 -12.48 10.20 10.47
C GLU A 92 -13.38 11.11 9.60
N VAL A 93 -12.80 11.92 8.72
CA VAL A 93 -13.56 12.77 7.78
C VAL A 93 -14.46 11.95 6.89
N LEU A 94 -13.93 10.87 6.30
CA LEU A 94 -14.69 10.00 5.41
C LEU A 94 -15.79 9.23 6.15
N SER A 95 -15.59 8.87 7.41
CA SER A 95 -16.59 8.23 8.25
C SER A 95 -17.78 9.16 8.55
N HIS A 96 -17.51 10.45 8.78
CA HIS A 96 -18.54 11.46 9.02
C HIS A 96 -19.38 11.84 7.78
N LEU A 97 -18.77 11.77 6.59
CA LEU A 97 -19.47 12.09 5.34
C LEU A 97 -20.49 11.02 4.92
N ARG A 98 -20.58 9.90 5.63
CA ARG A 98 -21.37 8.74 5.25
C ARG A 98 -22.63 8.59 6.11
N GLY A 99 -23.81 8.66 5.47
CA GLY A 99 -25.09 8.35 6.08
C GLY A 99 -25.19 6.87 6.48
N MET A 100 -26.04 6.58 7.49
CA MET A 100 -26.09 5.32 8.23
C MET A 100 -26.52 4.06 7.44
N GLU A 101 -27.06 4.16 6.25
CA GLU A 101 -27.78 3.05 5.58
C GLU A 101 -26.95 2.25 4.56
N GLN A 102 -25.80 2.78 4.09
CA GLN A 102 -24.90 2.10 3.15
C GLN A 102 -23.54 1.69 3.78
N ARG A 103 -23.52 1.55 5.09
CA ARG A 103 -22.30 1.58 5.91
C ARG A 103 -21.24 0.51 5.63
N ARG A 104 -21.61 -0.75 5.43
CA ARG A 104 -20.64 -1.85 5.46
C ARG A 104 -19.79 -2.00 4.20
N GLU A 105 -20.39 -1.87 3.02
CA GLU A 105 -19.70 -2.05 1.75
C GLU A 105 -18.93 -0.81 1.34
N THR A 106 -19.49 0.37 1.61
CA THR A 106 -18.80 1.65 1.36
C THR A 106 -17.62 1.82 2.32
N LEU A 107 -17.72 1.34 3.57
CA LEU A 107 -16.61 1.32 4.52
C LEU A 107 -15.47 0.43 4.01
N LEU A 108 -15.79 -0.80 3.57
CA LEU A 108 -14.79 -1.71 3.01
C LEU A 108 -14.07 -1.11 1.79
N MET A 109 -14.84 -0.55 0.83
CA MET A 109 -14.26 0.11 -0.35
C MET A 109 -13.36 1.29 0.01
N THR A 110 -13.77 2.09 0.99
CA THR A 110 -12.96 3.25 1.40
C THR A 110 -11.72 2.81 2.17
N ALA A 111 -11.86 1.87 3.09
CA ALA A 111 -10.72 1.32 3.80
C ALA A 111 -9.67 0.84 2.78
N ILE A 112 -10.03 -0.02 1.83
CA ILE A 112 -9.10 -0.53 0.81
C ILE A 112 -8.58 0.59 -0.11
N THR A 113 -9.39 1.58 -0.48
CA THR A 113 -8.89 2.73 -1.25
C THR A 113 -7.86 3.54 -0.44
N LEU A 114 -8.06 3.69 0.87
CA LEU A 114 -7.11 4.35 1.76
C LEU A 114 -5.79 3.56 1.91
N HIS A 115 -5.84 2.23 1.87
CA HIS A 115 -4.65 1.38 1.84
C HIS A 115 -3.79 1.64 0.61
N ASN A 116 -4.42 1.72 -0.56
CA ASN A 116 -3.73 1.86 -1.84
C ASN A 116 -3.01 3.22 -2.00
N ILE A 117 -3.38 4.26 -1.22
CA ILE A 117 -2.69 5.55 -1.24
C ILE A 117 -1.24 5.43 -0.74
N PRO A 118 -0.97 4.94 0.50
CA PRO A 118 0.39 4.70 0.99
C PRO A 118 1.20 3.74 0.11
N GLU A 119 0.56 2.73 -0.46
CA GLU A 119 1.22 1.76 -1.33
C GLU A 119 1.72 2.40 -2.63
N GLY A 120 0.86 3.18 -3.29
CA GLY A 120 1.25 3.96 -4.45
C GLY A 120 2.38 4.94 -4.14
N MET A 121 2.30 5.64 -3.00
CA MET A 121 3.37 6.54 -2.54
C MET A 121 4.67 5.78 -2.28
N ALA A 122 4.62 4.64 -1.61
CA ALA A 122 5.78 3.80 -1.31
C ALA A 122 6.52 3.36 -2.58
N VAL A 123 5.80 2.76 -3.51
CA VAL A 123 6.35 2.31 -4.80
C VAL A 123 6.89 3.50 -5.60
N GLY A 124 6.13 4.60 -5.67
CA GLY A 124 6.57 5.82 -6.35
C GLY A 124 7.89 6.36 -5.82
N LEU A 125 8.01 6.51 -4.49
CA LEU A 125 9.20 7.02 -3.82
C LEU A 125 10.40 6.07 -3.95
N ALA A 126 10.20 4.75 -3.85
CA ALA A 126 11.25 3.76 -4.05
C ALA A 126 11.86 3.88 -5.47
N PHE A 127 11.03 3.98 -6.50
CA PHE A 127 11.50 4.20 -7.87
C PHE A 127 12.11 5.59 -8.09
N ALA A 128 11.68 6.61 -7.34
CA ALA A 128 12.31 7.93 -7.38
C ALA A 128 13.71 7.91 -6.78
N LEU A 129 13.92 7.20 -5.66
CA LEU A 129 15.25 6.99 -5.07
C LEU A 129 16.19 6.23 -6.02
N ALA A 130 15.65 5.24 -6.73
CA ALA A 130 16.38 4.42 -7.70
C ALA A 130 16.58 5.11 -9.07
N ALA A 131 16.32 6.43 -9.20
CA ALA A 131 16.37 7.14 -10.48
C ALA A 131 17.74 7.03 -11.17
N ASP A 132 18.83 6.98 -10.42
CA ASP A 132 20.18 6.84 -10.92
C ASP A 132 20.62 5.38 -11.18
N GLY A 133 19.71 4.42 -11.02
CA GLY A 133 19.94 2.99 -11.25
C GLY A 133 20.36 2.20 -10.01
N ALA A 134 20.93 2.85 -9.01
CA ALA A 134 21.20 2.23 -7.71
C ALA A 134 19.86 1.96 -6.99
N GLY A 135 19.71 0.78 -6.37
CA GLY A 135 18.49 0.40 -5.64
C GLY A 135 17.29 0.01 -6.54
N LEU A 136 17.47 -0.11 -7.87
CA LEU A 136 16.38 -0.51 -8.76
C LEU A 136 15.83 -1.91 -8.44
N ALA A 137 16.71 -2.82 -7.99
CA ALA A 137 16.31 -4.16 -7.58
C ALA A 137 15.41 -4.11 -6.33
N GLY A 138 15.75 -3.27 -5.34
CA GLY A 138 14.93 -3.05 -4.14
C GLY A 138 13.59 -2.41 -4.47
N ALA A 139 13.56 -1.39 -5.34
CA ALA A 139 12.30 -0.79 -5.80
C ALA A 139 11.41 -1.81 -6.54
N ALA A 140 12.02 -2.68 -7.35
CA ALA A 140 11.30 -3.76 -8.03
C ALA A 140 10.79 -4.83 -7.04
N ALA A 141 11.60 -5.19 -6.02
CA ALA A 141 11.22 -6.12 -4.96
C ALA A 141 10.01 -5.59 -4.17
N LEU A 142 10.02 -4.30 -3.81
CA LEU A 142 8.88 -3.64 -3.17
C LEU A 142 7.63 -3.69 -4.06
N ALA A 143 7.76 -3.31 -5.33
CA ALA A 143 6.63 -3.34 -6.26
C ALA A 143 6.07 -4.76 -6.46
N LEU A 144 6.94 -5.79 -6.50
CA LEU A 144 6.52 -7.19 -6.56
C LEU A 144 5.78 -7.62 -5.28
N GLY A 145 6.31 -7.29 -4.10
CA GLY A 145 5.69 -7.62 -2.82
C GLY A 145 4.31 -6.99 -2.70
N ILE A 146 4.20 -5.68 -2.95
CA ILE A 146 2.94 -4.95 -2.95
C ILE A 146 2.00 -5.49 -4.04
N GLY A 147 2.48 -5.73 -5.26
CA GLY A 147 1.66 -6.30 -6.33
C GLY A 147 1.06 -7.66 -5.98
N VAL A 148 1.84 -8.55 -5.35
CA VAL A 148 1.35 -9.87 -4.92
C VAL A 148 0.23 -9.74 -3.89
N GLN A 149 0.31 -8.80 -2.94
CA GLN A 149 -0.76 -8.59 -1.95
C GLN A 149 -1.99 -7.88 -2.55
N ASN A 150 -1.81 -6.99 -3.52
CA ASN A 150 -2.88 -6.26 -4.18
C ASN A 150 -3.83 -7.17 -4.97
N PHE A 151 -3.33 -8.29 -5.49
CA PHE A 151 -4.20 -9.26 -6.16
C PHE A 151 -5.29 -9.82 -5.24
N PRO A 152 -5.00 -10.38 -4.05
CA PRO A 152 -6.03 -10.71 -3.05
C PRO A 152 -6.92 -9.53 -2.64
N GLU A 153 -6.38 -8.34 -2.53
CA GLU A 153 -7.13 -7.15 -2.11
C GLU A 153 -8.16 -6.72 -3.14
N GLY A 154 -7.80 -6.71 -4.43
CA GLY A 154 -8.75 -6.46 -5.51
C GLY A 154 -9.90 -7.46 -5.53
N ALA A 155 -9.61 -8.74 -5.24
CA ALA A 155 -10.64 -9.76 -5.08
C ALA A 155 -11.51 -9.53 -3.82
N ALA A 156 -10.92 -9.08 -2.72
CA ALA A 156 -11.63 -8.79 -1.48
C ALA A 156 -12.62 -7.62 -1.63
N VAL A 157 -12.33 -6.64 -2.51
CA VAL A 157 -13.27 -5.57 -2.86
C VAL A 157 -14.38 -6.09 -3.76
N SER A 158 -14.03 -6.80 -4.84
CA SER A 158 -14.98 -7.09 -5.92
C SER A 158 -15.92 -8.25 -5.60
N LEU A 159 -15.43 -9.34 -5.01
CA LEU A 159 -16.24 -10.55 -4.79
C LEU A 159 -17.45 -10.32 -3.87
N PRO A 160 -17.37 -9.59 -2.75
CA PRO A 160 -18.56 -9.29 -1.93
C PRO A 160 -19.62 -8.46 -2.66
N LEU A 161 -19.21 -7.63 -3.62
CA LEU A 161 -20.09 -6.79 -4.41
C LEU A 161 -20.73 -7.51 -5.61
N ALA A 162 -20.31 -8.74 -5.91
CA ALA A 162 -20.82 -9.52 -7.05
C ALA A 162 -22.37 -9.60 -7.15
N PRO A 163 -23.14 -9.73 -6.04
CA PRO A 163 -24.61 -9.75 -6.09
C PRO A 163 -25.24 -8.47 -6.65
N ARG A 164 -24.54 -7.33 -6.59
CA ARG A 164 -24.99 -6.04 -7.14
C ARG A 164 -24.68 -5.84 -8.62
N GLY A 165 -24.09 -6.84 -9.26
CA GLY A 165 -23.69 -6.85 -10.67
C GLY A 165 -22.17 -6.89 -10.83
N ARG A 166 -21.70 -7.90 -11.57
CA ARG A 166 -20.25 -8.17 -11.76
C ARG A 166 -19.49 -6.99 -12.34
N GLY A 167 -20.07 -6.26 -13.30
CA GLY A 167 -19.42 -5.07 -13.87
C GLY A 167 -19.22 -3.95 -12.87
N ARG A 168 -20.20 -3.68 -12.00
CA ARG A 168 -20.08 -2.69 -10.92
C ARG A 168 -19.07 -3.13 -9.88
N ALA A 169 -19.08 -4.39 -9.51
CA ALA A 169 -18.13 -4.97 -8.57
C ALA A 169 -16.69 -4.89 -9.09
N PHE A 170 -16.47 -5.21 -10.36
CA PHE A 170 -15.17 -5.03 -11.02
C PHE A 170 -14.73 -3.58 -11.03
N ALA A 171 -15.62 -2.66 -11.46
CA ALA A 171 -15.31 -1.22 -11.49
C ALA A 171 -14.93 -0.68 -10.10
N ALA A 172 -15.58 -1.16 -9.04
CA ALA A 172 -15.24 -0.79 -7.67
C ALA A 172 -13.81 -1.20 -7.29
N GLY A 173 -13.39 -2.43 -7.61
CA GLY A 173 -12.03 -2.89 -7.39
C GLY A 173 -11.00 -2.13 -8.24
N VAL A 174 -11.30 -1.84 -9.51
CA VAL A 174 -10.43 -1.01 -10.36
C VAL A 174 -10.26 0.40 -9.79
N LEU A 175 -11.35 1.03 -9.36
CA LEU A 175 -11.31 2.39 -8.81
C LEU A 175 -10.56 2.46 -7.49
N SER A 176 -10.66 1.41 -6.65
CA SER A 176 -9.88 1.37 -5.39
C SER A 176 -8.38 1.35 -5.65
N GLY A 177 -7.91 0.63 -6.68
CA GLY A 177 -6.50 0.59 -7.06
C GLY A 177 -6.02 1.79 -7.88
N ALA A 178 -6.92 2.54 -8.54
CA ALA A 178 -6.54 3.66 -9.41
C ALA A 178 -5.84 4.81 -8.66
N VAL A 179 -5.96 4.88 -7.35
CA VAL A 179 -5.25 5.85 -6.50
C VAL A 179 -3.76 5.57 -6.41
N GLU A 180 -3.30 4.33 -6.61
CA GLU A 180 -1.89 3.95 -6.55
C GLU A 180 -1.03 4.73 -7.56
N PRO A 181 -1.28 4.66 -8.89
CA PRO A 181 -0.52 5.43 -9.85
C PRO A 181 -0.71 6.94 -9.70
N LEU A 182 -1.89 7.38 -9.26
CA LEU A 182 -2.15 8.80 -9.03
C LEU A 182 -1.26 9.36 -7.91
N PHE A 183 -1.28 8.74 -6.74
CA PHE A 183 -0.51 9.21 -5.58
C PHE A 183 0.98 8.88 -5.71
N GLY A 184 1.35 7.77 -6.36
CA GLY A 184 2.74 7.44 -6.64
C GLY A 184 3.43 8.46 -7.55
N VAL A 185 2.78 8.89 -8.63
CA VAL A 185 3.32 9.93 -9.52
C VAL A 185 3.30 11.29 -8.84
N ALA A 186 2.22 11.64 -8.11
CA ALA A 186 2.10 12.91 -7.41
C ALA A 186 3.19 13.09 -6.35
N VAL A 187 3.47 12.06 -5.54
CA VAL A 187 4.51 12.14 -4.49
C VAL A 187 5.90 12.26 -5.07
N VAL A 188 6.18 11.64 -6.21
CA VAL A 188 7.47 11.77 -6.91
C VAL A 188 7.66 13.19 -7.44
N ALA A 189 6.61 13.79 -8.01
CA ALA A 189 6.66 15.18 -8.45
C ALA A 189 6.92 16.14 -7.28
N LEU A 190 6.31 15.87 -6.11
CA LEU A 190 6.55 16.64 -4.89
C LEU A 190 7.99 16.44 -4.37
N ALA A 191 8.47 15.23 -4.29
CA ALA A 191 9.82 14.90 -3.84
C ALA A 191 10.90 15.49 -4.76
N ALA A 192 10.66 15.56 -6.08
CA ALA A 192 11.58 16.13 -7.05
C ALA A 192 11.68 17.66 -6.92
N SER A 193 10.68 18.34 -6.36
CA SER A 193 10.69 19.80 -6.15
C SER A 193 11.56 20.21 -4.95
N ALA A 194 11.73 19.33 -3.95
CA ALA A 194 12.54 19.60 -2.77
C ALA A 194 13.09 18.29 -2.17
N GLN A 195 14.36 18.01 -2.44
CA GLN A 195 15.02 16.76 -1.99
C GLN A 195 15.02 16.57 -0.45
N VAL A 196 14.95 17.67 0.30
CA VAL A 196 14.84 17.64 1.77
C VAL A 196 13.52 17.00 2.23
N LEU A 197 12.49 17.00 1.39
CA LEU A 197 11.20 16.37 1.71
C LEU A 197 11.24 14.84 1.57
N MET A 198 12.19 14.28 0.83
CA MET A 198 12.23 12.83 0.56
C MET A 198 12.20 11.98 1.83
N PRO A 199 13.07 12.20 2.86
CA PRO A 199 13.02 11.42 4.10
C PRO A 199 11.67 11.56 4.82
N TRP A 200 11.06 12.74 4.81
CA TRP A 200 9.75 12.98 5.42
C TRP A 200 8.63 12.25 4.70
N LEU A 201 8.65 12.25 3.36
CA LEU A 201 7.64 11.59 2.55
C LEU A 201 7.72 10.06 2.64
N LEU A 202 8.95 9.50 2.64
CA LEU A 202 9.17 8.06 2.84
C LEU A 202 8.67 7.63 4.23
N SER A 203 9.05 8.37 5.28
CA SER A 203 8.60 8.08 6.64
C SER A 203 7.09 8.27 6.81
N ALA A 204 6.49 9.27 6.13
CA ALA A 204 5.05 9.47 6.16
C ALA A 204 4.32 8.30 5.45
N ALA A 205 4.82 7.82 4.33
CA ALA A 205 4.27 6.63 3.68
C ALA A 205 4.36 5.40 4.60
N ALA A 206 5.52 5.19 5.27
CA ALA A 206 5.69 4.12 6.26
C ALA A 206 4.69 4.21 7.42
N GLY A 207 4.53 5.41 7.99
CA GLY A 207 3.59 5.65 9.09
C GLY A 207 2.13 5.43 8.68
N ALA A 208 1.76 5.88 7.49
CA ALA A 208 0.44 5.66 6.92
C ALA A 208 0.18 4.15 6.68
N MET A 209 1.14 3.41 6.10
CA MET A 209 1.03 1.96 5.91
C MET A 209 0.89 1.20 7.23
N LEU A 210 1.66 1.55 8.26
CA LEU A 210 1.55 0.93 9.58
C LEU A 210 0.21 1.22 10.24
N TYR A 211 -0.29 2.48 10.15
CA TYR A 211 -1.61 2.84 10.67
C TYR A 211 -2.69 1.93 10.08
N VAL A 212 -2.74 1.85 8.77
CA VAL A 212 -3.72 1.03 8.05
C VAL A 212 -3.57 -0.46 8.38
N THR A 213 -2.35 -0.97 8.44
CA THR A 213 -2.07 -2.37 8.79
C THR A 213 -2.64 -2.71 10.16
N VAL A 214 -2.43 -1.85 11.15
CA VAL A 214 -2.86 -2.10 12.55
C VAL A 214 -4.36 -1.87 12.71
N GLU A 215 -4.91 -0.84 12.10
CA GLU A 215 -6.33 -0.47 12.27
C GLU A 215 -7.26 -1.40 11.49
N GLU A 216 -6.86 -1.80 10.29
CA GLU A 216 -7.76 -2.50 9.36
C GLU A 216 -7.38 -3.97 9.14
N LEU A 217 -6.13 -4.25 8.72
CA LEU A 217 -5.76 -5.57 8.26
C LEU A 217 -5.59 -6.57 9.40
N VAL A 218 -4.85 -6.22 10.44
CA VAL A 218 -4.55 -7.11 11.57
C VAL A 218 -5.83 -7.54 12.30
N PRO A 219 -6.79 -6.66 12.62
CA PRO A 219 -8.04 -7.07 13.26
C PRO A 219 -8.87 -8.03 12.40
N GLN A 220 -8.93 -7.77 11.09
CA GLN A 220 -9.70 -8.61 10.16
C GLN A 220 -9.01 -9.96 9.90
N ALA A 221 -7.67 -10.00 9.92
CA ALA A 221 -6.88 -11.22 9.77
C ALA A 221 -6.90 -12.12 11.01
N HIS A 222 -7.40 -11.65 12.15
CA HIS A 222 -7.28 -12.31 13.43
C HIS A 222 -7.78 -13.76 13.40
N SER A 223 -6.86 -14.70 13.26
CA SER A 223 -7.05 -16.14 13.29
C SER A 223 -5.68 -16.85 13.22
N ARG A 224 -5.63 -18.13 13.59
CA ARG A 224 -4.38 -18.93 13.47
C ARG A 224 -3.84 -18.91 12.02
N ALA A 225 -4.70 -19.06 11.02
CA ALA A 225 -4.32 -19.01 9.60
C ALA A 225 -3.79 -17.62 9.20
N GLY A 226 -4.46 -16.55 9.64
CA GLY A 226 -4.03 -15.17 9.40
C GLY A 226 -2.70 -14.85 10.04
N THR A 227 -2.47 -15.31 11.29
CA THR A 227 -1.19 -15.10 11.99
C THR A 227 -0.03 -15.79 11.26
N PHE A 228 -0.20 -17.05 10.83
CA PHE A 228 0.85 -17.73 10.06
C PHE A 228 1.07 -17.07 8.70
N ALA A 229 0.01 -16.62 8.03
CA ALA A 229 0.10 -15.90 6.77
C ALA A 229 0.81 -14.54 6.94
N PHE A 230 0.54 -13.82 8.04
CA PHE A 230 1.26 -12.59 8.41
C PHE A 230 2.78 -12.84 8.52
N VAL A 231 3.18 -13.84 9.30
CA VAL A 231 4.60 -14.19 9.44
C VAL A 231 5.21 -14.56 8.09
N THR A 232 4.47 -15.32 7.26
CA THR A 232 4.94 -15.69 5.92
C THR A 232 5.12 -14.47 5.01
N GLY A 233 4.14 -13.57 4.95
CA GLY A 233 4.23 -12.34 4.17
C GLY A 233 5.38 -11.44 4.62
N PHE A 234 5.51 -11.27 5.94
CA PHE A 234 6.59 -10.51 6.54
C PHE A 234 7.97 -11.08 6.15
N LEU A 235 8.15 -12.40 6.28
CA LEU A 235 9.42 -13.06 5.94
C LEU A 235 9.75 -12.97 4.46
N ILE A 236 8.77 -13.17 3.58
CA ILE A 236 8.97 -13.06 2.13
C ILE A 236 9.42 -11.64 1.77
N MET A 237 8.73 -10.62 2.25
CA MET A 237 9.08 -9.23 1.93
C MET A 237 10.42 -8.84 2.52
N MET A 238 10.70 -9.20 3.79
CA MET A 238 11.99 -8.97 4.42
C MET A 238 13.14 -9.61 3.61
N VAL A 239 12.95 -10.85 3.14
CA VAL A 239 13.97 -11.54 2.32
C VAL A 239 14.16 -10.83 0.98
N LEU A 240 13.08 -10.39 0.33
CA LEU A 240 13.17 -9.64 -0.92
C LEU A 240 13.95 -8.33 -0.73
N ASP A 241 13.63 -7.57 0.32
CA ASP A 241 14.32 -6.31 0.62
C ASP A 241 15.81 -6.54 0.96
N VAL A 242 16.13 -7.50 1.83
CA VAL A 242 17.53 -7.76 2.27
C VAL A 242 18.37 -8.40 1.15
N ALA A 243 17.78 -9.22 0.29
CA ALA A 243 18.50 -9.91 -0.78
C ALA A 243 18.65 -9.08 -2.07
N LEU A 244 17.75 -8.13 -2.34
CA LEU A 244 17.70 -7.35 -3.57
C LEU A 244 17.87 -5.84 -3.36
N GLY A 245 17.72 -5.36 -2.11
CA GLY A 245 17.83 -3.96 -1.70
C GLY A 245 19.25 -3.55 -1.28
#